data_0d1749fe55da99233c808d1d55faa017
#
_entry.id   0d1749fe55da99233c808d1d55faa017
#
_cell.length_a   1.000
_cell.length_b   1.000
_cell.length_c   1.000
_cell.angle_alpha   90.00
_cell.angle_beta   90.00
_cell.angle_gamma   90.00
#
_symmetry.space_group_name_H-M   'P 1'
#
loop_
_entity.id
_entity.type
_entity.pdbx_description
1 polymer ?
#
loop_
_entity_poly.entity_id
_entity_poly.type
_entity_poly.pdbx_seq_one_letter_code
_entity_poly.pdbx_strand_id
1 'polypeptide(L)'
;MRTLLFAFVLMALPFVPAQAQNYVGISGGLMTYSAGSTDLDSQGFTVLAGGQFDSLIAVEFSYSSHSSVEVGSNNYKASVMALSAIVRSPGEGFEPFLRFGLARGDSDIEGSPDDGTEDGVIYGIGADFSLNYNSSLRLEYVETDLDGSESNRLSFGTIYRF
;
A
#
# COMPACT_ATOMS: atom_id res chain seq x y z
N MET A 1 -1.35 -22.22 2.91
CA MET A 1 -1.01 -21.45 1.69
C MET A 1 -0.40 -20.07 1.98
N ARG A 2 -0.46 -19.51 3.20
CA ARG A 2 0.06 -18.19 3.59
C ARG A 2 1.60 -18.02 3.43
N THR A 3 2.37 -19.08 3.54
CA THR A 3 3.86 -19.02 3.51
C THR A 3 4.47 -18.95 2.10
N LEU A 4 3.73 -19.33 1.07
CA LEU A 4 4.22 -19.32 -0.31
C LEU A 4 4.22 -17.92 -0.96
N LEU A 5 3.35 -17.01 -0.51
CA LEU A 5 3.25 -15.66 -1.07
C LEU A 5 4.42 -14.76 -0.62
N PHE A 6 4.89 -14.92 0.63
CA PHE A 6 6.06 -14.21 1.15
C PHE A 6 7.36 -14.58 0.42
N ALA A 7 7.49 -15.85 -0.01
CA ALA A 7 8.63 -16.31 -0.79
C ALA A 7 8.67 -15.73 -2.21
N PHE A 8 7.51 -15.41 -2.81
CA PHE A 8 7.43 -14.82 -4.14
C PHE A 8 7.86 -13.36 -4.16
N VAL A 9 7.58 -12.60 -3.11
CA VAL A 9 7.99 -11.18 -2.99
C VAL A 9 9.50 -11.07 -2.83
N LEU A 10 10.13 -11.96 -2.07
CA LEU A 10 11.60 -11.98 -1.95
C LEU A 10 12.30 -12.46 -3.24
N MET A 11 11.65 -13.28 -4.07
CA MET A 11 12.22 -13.73 -5.35
C MET A 11 12.06 -12.72 -6.50
N ALA A 12 11.15 -11.74 -6.40
CA ALA A 12 10.98 -10.70 -7.41
C ALA A 12 12.05 -9.60 -7.34
N LEU A 13 12.74 -9.45 -6.20
CA LEU A 13 13.81 -8.46 -6.01
C LEU A 13 15.03 -8.61 -6.95
N PRO A 14 15.47 -9.83 -7.41
CA PRO A 14 16.62 -9.95 -8.31
C PRO A 14 16.34 -9.59 -9.77
N PHE A 15 15.10 -9.33 -10.18
CA PHE A 15 14.75 -8.96 -11.55
C PHE A 15 14.80 -7.45 -11.84
N VAL A 16 15.12 -6.64 -10.85
CA VAL A 16 15.33 -5.21 -11.05
C VAL A 16 16.71 -5.02 -11.66
N PRO A 17 16.86 -4.34 -12.81
CA PRO A 17 18.15 -4.14 -13.44
C PRO A 17 19.14 -3.49 -12.48
N ALA A 18 20.42 -3.84 -12.60
CA ALA A 18 21.50 -3.40 -11.70
C ALA A 18 21.69 -1.86 -11.59
N GLN A 19 20.96 -1.08 -12.38
CA GLN A 19 20.91 0.39 -12.33
C GLN A 19 19.66 0.93 -11.62
N ALA A 20 18.74 0.06 -11.20
CA ALA A 20 17.54 0.48 -10.51
C ALA A 20 17.85 0.76 -9.03
N GLN A 21 17.42 1.91 -8.55
CA GLN A 21 17.49 2.25 -7.15
C GLN A 21 16.33 1.55 -6.41
N ASN A 22 16.69 0.60 -5.54
CA ASN A 22 15.69 -0.08 -4.71
C ASN A 22 15.35 0.74 -3.47
N TYR A 23 14.15 0.55 -2.96
CA TYR A 23 13.73 1.19 -1.72
C TYR A 23 12.74 0.33 -0.94
N VAL A 24 12.69 0.59 0.35
CA VAL A 24 11.68 0.06 1.27
C VAL A 24 11.06 1.21 2.05
N GLY A 25 9.87 1.01 2.55
CA GLY A 25 9.18 2.02 3.33
C GLY A 25 8.21 1.45 4.33
N ILE A 26 7.89 2.30 5.30
CA ILE A 26 6.84 2.07 6.29
C ILE A 26 6.07 3.37 6.49
N SER A 27 4.75 3.26 6.57
CA SER A 27 3.86 4.38 6.86
C SER A 27 2.75 3.97 7.81
N GLY A 28 2.24 4.94 8.57
CA GLY A 28 1.00 4.85 9.33
C GLY A 28 -0.03 5.80 8.76
N GLY A 29 -1.31 5.52 8.94
CA GLY A 29 -2.34 6.38 8.38
C GLY A 29 -3.73 6.13 8.93
N LEU A 30 -4.62 7.04 8.53
CA LEU A 30 -6.05 6.94 8.71
C LEU A 30 -6.65 6.33 7.47
N MET A 31 -7.60 5.45 7.65
CA MET A 31 -8.33 4.80 6.59
C MET A 31 -9.81 4.82 6.88
N THR A 32 -10.58 5.09 5.84
CA THR A 32 -12.03 4.92 5.84
C THR A 32 -12.35 3.77 4.90
N TYR A 33 -13.06 2.79 5.40
CA TYR A 33 -13.55 1.65 4.64
C TYR A 33 -15.05 1.76 4.49
N SER A 34 -15.54 1.72 3.26
CA SER A 34 -16.96 1.83 2.93
C SER A 34 -17.46 0.51 2.35
N ALA A 35 -18.42 -0.11 3.04
CA ALA A 35 -19.12 -1.30 2.57
C ALA A 35 -20.62 -1.04 2.62
N GLY A 36 -21.24 -0.88 1.45
CA GLY A 36 -22.65 -0.52 1.32
C GLY A 36 -22.95 0.87 1.88
N SER A 37 -23.72 0.95 2.97
CA SER A 37 -24.11 2.22 3.62
C SER A 37 -23.36 2.52 4.92
N THR A 38 -22.31 1.77 5.23
CA THR A 38 -21.57 1.89 6.49
C THR A 38 -20.14 2.30 6.21
N ASP A 39 -19.71 3.41 6.80
CA ASP A 39 -18.33 3.87 6.80
C ASP A 39 -17.67 3.52 8.13
N LEU A 40 -16.49 2.90 8.07
CA LEU A 40 -15.70 2.50 9.23
C LEU A 40 -14.35 3.20 9.17
N ASP A 41 -14.09 4.05 10.16
CA ASP A 41 -12.78 4.69 10.30
C ASP A 41 -11.86 3.82 11.14
N SER A 42 -10.65 3.61 10.64
CA SER A 42 -9.62 2.83 11.31
C SER A 42 -8.24 3.46 11.15
N GLN A 43 -7.30 2.99 11.97
CA GLN A 43 -5.89 3.29 11.79
C GLN A 43 -5.19 2.04 11.25
N GLY A 44 -4.14 2.25 10.48
CA GLY A 44 -3.39 1.15 9.91
C GLY A 44 -1.95 1.50 9.63
N PHE A 45 -1.20 0.48 9.24
CA PHE A 45 0.16 0.65 8.77
C PHE A 45 0.32 0.01 7.37
N THR A 46 1.29 0.51 6.64
CA THR A 46 1.70 -0.05 5.34
C THR A 46 3.19 -0.28 5.35
N VAL A 47 3.61 -1.44 4.88
CA VAL A 47 5.00 -1.70 4.50
C VAL A 47 5.07 -1.82 2.99
N LEU A 48 6.17 -1.33 2.40
CA LEU A 48 6.33 -1.36 0.97
C LEU A 48 7.78 -1.64 0.56
N ALA A 49 7.93 -2.18 -0.64
CA ALA A 49 9.21 -2.36 -1.29
C ALA A 49 9.06 -2.02 -2.78
N GLY A 50 10.00 -1.31 -3.36
CA GLY A 50 9.95 -0.89 -4.74
C GLY A 50 11.31 -0.81 -5.41
N GLY A 51 11.26 -0.73 -6.74
CA GLY A 51 12.41 -0.49 -7.58
C GLY A 51 12.12 0.61 -8.60
N GLN A 52 12.99 1.58 -8.67
CA GLN A 52 12.90 2.68 -9.61
C GLN A 52 13.70 2.33 -10.85
N PHE A 53 13.05 2.25 -12.02
CA PHE A 53 13.68 1.87 -13.29
C PHE A 53 14.38 3.06 -13.97
N ASP A 54 13.79 4.23 -13.82
CA ASP A 54 14.34 5.49 -14.30
C ASP A 54 13.91 6.64 -13.37
N SER A 55 14.19 7.90 -13.76
CA SER A 55 13.81 9.06 -12.95
C SER A 55 12.30 9.28 -12.81
N LEU A 56 11.48 8.65 -13.66
CA LEU A 56 10.03 8.88 -13.74
C LEU A 56 9.22 7.70 -13.22
N ILE A 57 9.70 6.46 -13.39
CA ILE A 57 8.90 5.25 -13.21
C ILE A 57 9.51 4.32 -12.18
N ALA A 58 8.68 3.89 -11.23
CA ALA A 58 9.01 2.82 -10.29
C ALA A 58 7.87 1.79 -10.25
N VAL A 59 8.20 0.58 -9.80
CA VAL A 59 7.21 -0.44 -9.44
C VAL A 59 7.31 -0.69 -7.94
N GLU A 60 6.18 -0.78 -7.27
CA GLU A 60 6.08 -0.90 -5.83
C GLU A 60 5.09 -1.99 -5.44
N PHE A 61 5.53 -2.89 -4.58
CA PHE A 61 4.66 -3.80 -3.83
C PHE A 61 4.38 -3.22 -2.45
N SER A 62 3.13 -3.27 -2.01
CA SER A 62 2.74 -2.82 -0.68
C SER A 62 1.81 -3.82 0.01
N TYR A 63 1.94 -3.87 1.33
CA TYR A 63 1.03 -4.58 2.23
C TYR A 63 0.55 -3.59 3.29
N SER A 64 -0.76 -3.44 3.38
CA SER A 64 -1.45 -2.61 4.36
C SER A 64 -2.28 -3.47 5.29
N SER A 65 -2.23 -3.19 6.58
CA SER A 65 -3.05 -3.85 7.59
C SER A 65 -3.72 -2.81 8.46
N HIS A 66 -4.99 -3.04 8.76
CA HIS A 66 -5.82 -2.13 9.52
C HIS A 66 -6.06 -2.67 10.92
N SER A 67 -6.18 -1.75 11.88
CA SER A 67 -6.61 -2.11 13.23
C SER A 67 -8.01 -2.68 13.19
N SER A 68 -8.28 -3.65 14.04
CA SER A 68 -9.61 -4.21 14.18
C SER A 68 -10.62 -3.13 14.59
N VAL A 69 -11.74 -3.06 13.87
CA VAL A 69 -12.87 -2.23 14.20
C VAL A 69 -13.97 -3.12 14.79
N GLU A 70 -14.49 -2.74 15.97
CA GLU A 70 -15.62 -3.43 16.57
C GLU A 70 -16.91 -3.00 15.87
N VAL A 71 -17.59 -3.95 15.21
CA VAL A 71 -18.90 -3.75 14.62
C VAL A 71 -19.90 -4.66 15.35
N GLY A 72 -20.63 -4.09 16.29
CA GLY A 72 -21.52 -4.86 17.17
C GLY A 72 -20.74 -5.73 18.16
N SER A 73 -20.82 -7.05 18.04
CA SER A 73 -20.08 -8.01 18.88
C SER A 73 -18.90 -8.66 18.16
N ASN A 74 -18.61 -8.27 16.92
CA ASN A 74 -17.59 -8.91 16.08
C ASN A 74 -16.43 -7.94 15.80
N ASN A 75 -15.21 -8.46 15.80
CA ASN A 75 -14.02 -7.73 15.35
C ASN A 75 -13.83 -7.93 13.85
N TYR A 76 -13.73 -6.83 13.13
CA TYR A 76 -13.43 -6.79 11.70
C TYR A 76 -11.96 -6.42 11.48
N LYS A 77 -11.24 -7.26 10.75
CA LYS A 77 -9.86 -7.01 10.33
C LYS A 77 -9.78 -7.04 8.82
N ALA A 78 -9.11 -6.05 8.25
CA ALA A 78 -8.86 -6.01 6.82
C ALA A 78 -7.36 -5.85 6.52
N SER A 79 -6.93 -6.44 5.43
CA SER A 79 -5.59 -6.22 4.88
C SER A 79 -5.64 -6.12 3.36
N VAL A 80 -4.76 -5.32 2.78
CA VAL A 80 -4.68 -5.10 1.34
C VAL A 80 -3.25 -5.31 0.88
N MET A 81 -3.05 -6.15 -0.13
CA MET A 81 -1.81 -6.28 -0.89
C MET A 81 -1.98 -5.59 -2.24
N ALA A 82 -0.98 -4.85 -2.69
CA ALA A 82 -1.03 -4.19 -3.99
C ALA A 82 0.30 -4.24 -4.73
N LEU A 83 0.20 -4.29 -6.06
CA LEU A 83 1.31 -4.10 -6.99
C LEU A 83 0.99 -2.88 -7.85
N SER A 84 1.85 -1.86 -7.79
CA SER A 84 1.58 -0.55 -8.38
C SER A 84 2.74 -0.06 -9.25
N ALA A 85 2.39 0.65 -10.31
CA ALA A 85 3.29 1.57 -11.00
C ALA A 85 3.22 2.94 -10.32
N ILE A 86 4.38 3.53 -10.09
CA ILE A 86 4.55 4.87 -9.52
C ILE A 86 5.15 5.75 -10.60
N VAL A 87 4.44 6.80 -10.98
CA VAL A 87 4.92 7.81 -11.94
C VAL A 87 5.28 9.07 -11.16
N ARG A 88 6.56 9.45 -11.17
CA ARG A 88 7.12 10.55 -10.37
C ARG A 88 7.44 11.74 -11.24
N SER A 89 7.37 12.93 -10.68
CA SER A 89 8.00 14.12 -11.23
C SER A 89 9.30 14.38 -10.47
N PRO A 90 10.48 14.24 -11.13
CA PRO A 90 11.75 14.48 -10.46
C PRO A 90 11.85 15.93 -10.00
N GLY A 91 12.34 16.14 -8.78
CA GLY A 91 12.53 17.48 -8.21
C GLY A 91 13.59 17.49 -7.11
N GLU A 92 14.21 18.65 -6.87
CA GLU A 92 15.16 18.81 -5.78
C GLU A 92 14.40 18.85 -4.44
N GLY A 93 14.42 17.72 -3.70
CA GLY A 93 13.86 17.64 -2.36
C GLY A 93 12.35 17.42 -2.27
N PHE A 94 11.60 17.56 -3.36
CA PHE A 94 10.17 17.32 -3.44
C PHE A 94 9.82 16.59 -4.74
N GLU A 95 9.34 15.36 -4.60
CA GLU A 95 9.01 14.46 -5.72
C GLU A 95 7.53 14.05 -5.64
N PRO A 96 6.61 14.79 -6.28
CA PRO A 96 5.22 14.37 -6.38
C PRO A 96 5.11 13.14 -7.28
N PHE A 97 4.14 12.27 -6.98
CA PHE A 97 3.90 11.06 -7.75
C PHE A 97 2.42 10.69 -7.85
N LEU A 98 2.13 9.89 -8.88
CA LEU A 98 0.86 9.18 -9.05
C LEU A 98 1.11 7.70 -8.90
N ARG A 99 0.15 6.99 -8.29
CA ARG A 99 0.10 5.54 -8.12
C ARG A 99 -1.05 4.97 -8.93
N PHE A 100 -0.81 3.86 -9.62
CA PHE A 100 -1.84 3.03 -10.25
C PHE A 100 -1.44 1.56 -10.13
N GLY A 101 -2.39 0.68 -9.81
CA GLY A 101 -2.05 -0.71 -9.63
C GLY A 101 -3.24 -1.63 -9.46
N LEU A 102 -2.91 -2.89 -9.20
CA LEU A 102 -3.85 -3.94 -8.84
C LEU A 102 -3.75 -4.19 -7.34
N ALA A 103 -4.89 -4.45 -6.72
CA ALA A 103 -5.01 -4.71 -5.31
C ALA A 103 -5.76 -6.02 -5.05
N ARG A 104 -5.44 -6.64 -3.93
CA ARG A 104 -6.21 -7.75 -3.34
C ARG A 104 -6.43 -7.46 -1.88
N GLY A 105 -7.68 -7.42 -1.48
CA GLY A 105 -8.14 -7.28 -0.11
C GLY A 105 -8.48 -8.64 0.49
N ASP A 106 -8.10 -8.84 1.74
CA ASP A 106 -8.53 -9.95 2.57
C ASP A 106 -9.26 -9.38 3.79
N SER A 107 -10.48 -9.83 4.03
CA SER A 107 -11.28 -9.47 5.21
C SER A 107 -11.54 -10.68 6.09
N ASP A 108 -11.23 -10.56 7.37
CA ASP A 108 -11.51 -11.55 8.41
C ASP A 108 -12.58 -10.98 9.36
N ILE A 109 -13.71 -11.67 9.48
CA ILE A 109 -14.75 -11.39 10.48
C ILE A 109 -14.68 -12.46 11.55
N GLU A 110 -14.34 -12.08 12.78
CA GLU A 110 -14.24 -13.02 13.90
C GLU A 110 -15.60 -13.69 14.15
N GLY A 111 -15.66 -15.03 13.93
CA GLY A 111 -16.89 -15.82 14.10
C GLY A 111 -17.69 -16.07 12.81
N SER A 112 -17.24 -15.58 11.66
CA SER A 112 -17.80 -15.94 10.35
C SER A 112 -16.90 -16.98 9.65
N PRO A 113 -17.46 -18.01 9.00
CA PRO A 113 -16.69 -18.92 8.16
C PRO A 113 -16.32 -18.33 6.79
N ASP A 114 -16.83 -17.15 6.44
CA ASP A 114 -16.58 -16.49 5.17
C ASP A 114 -15.36 -15.56 5.27
N ASP A 115 -14.18 -16.09 4.93
CA ASP A 115 -12.99 -15.30 4.58
C ASP A 115 -13.24 -14.67 3.19
N GLY A 116 -13.54 -13.39 3.15
CA GLY A 116 -13.73 -12.65 1.90
C GLY A 116 -12.38 -12.24 1.30
N THR A 117 -12.09 -12.70 0.07
CA THR A 117 -10.97 -12.17 -0.73
C THR A 117 -11.57 -11.45 -1.92
N GLU A 118 -11.20 -10.18 -2.12
CA GLU A 118 -11.67 -9.33 -3.19
C GLU A 118 -10.49 -8.82 -4.02
N ASP A 119 -10.61 -8.86 -5.34
CA ASP A 119 -9.63 -8.27 -6.26
C ASP A 119 -10.13 -6.89 -6.71
N GLY A 120 -9.20 -6.00 -7.07
CA GLY A 120 -9.58 -4.67 -7.51
C GLY A 120 -8.40 -3.83 -7.97
N VAL A 121 -8.61 -2.52 -7.98
CA VAL A 121 -7.62 -1.53 -8.41
C VAL A 121 -7.26 -0.59 -7.28
N ILE A 122 -6.04 -0.07 -7.33
CA ILE A 122 -5.53 0.94 -6.41
C ILE A 122 -5.00 2.13 -7.22
N TYR A 123 -5.35 3.32 -6.80
CA TYR A 123 -4.83 4.56 -7.38
C TYR A 123 -4.64 5.61 -6.31
N GLY A 124 -3.74 6.55 -6.55
CA GLY A 124 -3.45 7.56 -5.55
C GLY A 124 -2.49 8.63 -6.03
N ILE A 125 -2.32 9.59 -5.14
CA ILE A 125 -1.39 10.70 -5.30
C ILE A 125 -0.58 10.86 -4.04
N GLY A 126 0.70 11.19 -4.19
CA GLY A 126 1.57 11.42 -3.05
C GLY A 126 2.76 12.29 -3.39
N ALA A 127 3.60 12.49 -2.38
CA ALA A 127 4.87 13.19 -2.54
C ALA A 127 5.91 12.61 -1.57
N ASP A 128 7.13 12.49 -2.07
CA ASP A 128 8.33 12.17 -1.29
C ASP A 128 9.10 13.47 -1.02
N PHE A 129 9.41 13.73 0.26
CA PHE A 129 10.22 14.86 0.73
C PHE A 129 11.59 14.34 1.15
N SER A 130 12.63 14.62 0.38
CA SER A 130 13.98 14.14 0.66
C SER A 130 14.55 14.75 1.94
N LEU A 131 14.96 13.91 2.88
CA LEU A 131 15.69 14.30 4.08
C LEU A 131 17.19 14.25 3.87
N ASN A 132 17.65 13.26 3.10
CA ASN A 132 19.02 13.05 2.68
C ASN A 132 19.07 12.13 1.45
N TYR A 133 20.27 11.70 1.03
CA TYR A 133 20.44 10.86 -0.16
C TYR A 133 19.66 9.54 -0.13
N ASN A 134 19.49 8.96 1.05
CA ASN A 134 18.90 7.63 1.20
C ASN A 134 17.48 7.66 1.81
N SER A 135 17.06 8.77 2.43
CA SER A 135 15.83 8.82 3.22
C SER A 135 14.93 9.94 2.79
N SER A 136 13.64 9.64 2.69
CA SER A 136 12.57 10.60 2.41
C SER A 136 11.39 10.39 3.36
N LEU A 137 10.63 11.44 3.60
CA LEU A 137 9.29 11.37 4.14
C LEU A 137 8.32 11.24 2.99
N ARG A 138 7.30 10.38 3.14
CA ARG A 138 6.21 10.22 2.16
C ARG A 138 4.90 10.63 2.78
N LEU A 139 4.15 11.45 2.07
CA LEU A 139 2.73 11.70 2.29
C LEU A 139 1.97 11.15 1.09
N GLU A 140 0.92 10.36 1.33
CA GLU A 140 0.19 9.70 0.25
C GLU A 140 -1.30 9.59 0.60
N TYR A 141 -2.14 9.89 -0.39
CA TYR A 141 -3.56 9.58 -0.40
C TYR A 141 -3.83 8.51 -1.45
N VAL A 142 -4.51 7.43 -1.05
CA VAL A 142 -4.78 6.26 -1.88
C VAL A 142 -6.25 5.90 -1.79
N GLU A 143 -6.82 5.59 -2.93
CA GLU A 143 -8.12 4.93 -3.05
C GLU A 143 -7.91 3.51 -3.56
N THR A 144 -8.64 2.57 -2.97
CA THR A 144 -8.67 1.17 -3.38
C THR A 144 -10.12 0.79 -3.62
N ASP A 145 -10.41 0.37 -4.84
CA ASP A 145 -11.73 -0.07 -5.29
C ASP A 145 -11.66 -1.58 -5.51
N LEU A 146 -12.32 -2.33 -4.65
CA LEU A 146 -12.41 -3.78 -4.66
C LEU A 146 -13.82 -4.21 -5.09
N ASP A 147 -14.00 -5.45 -5.55
CA ASP A 147 -15.26 -6.00 -6.11
C ASP A 147 -16.46 -6.00 -5.15
N GLY A 148 -16.48 -5.28 -4.10
CA GLY A 148 -17.61 -5.18 -3.14
C GLY A 148 -17.41 -4.11 -2.10
N SER A 149 -16.26 -3.45 -2.11
CA SER A 149 -15.90 -2.48 -1.10
C SER A 149 -14.93 -1.43 -1.63
N GLU A 150 -15.01 -0.24 -1.04
CA GLU A 150 -14.10 0.87 -1.34
C GLU A 150 -13.35 1.26 -0.08
N SER A 151 -12.11 1.68 -0.22
CA SER A 151 -11.35 2.23 0.90
C SER A 151 -10.48 3.42 0.49
N ASN A 152 -10.43 4.40 1.39
CA ASN A 152 -9.60 5.58 1.27
C ASN A 152 -8.55 5.57 2.36
N ARG A 153 -7.30 5.92 2.04
CA ARG A 153 -6.23 5.99 3.02
C ARG A 153 -5.39 7.26 2.84
N LEU A 154 -5.25 8.02 3.93
CA LEU A 154 -4.25 9.08 4.06
C LEU A 154 -3.13 8.57 4.96
N SER A 155 -1.91 8.49 4.47
CA SER A 155 -0.76 7.94 5.18
C SER A 155 0.46 8.85 5.16
N PHE A 156 1.25 8.75 6.24
CA PHE A 156 2.53 9.42 6.38
C PHE A 156 3.57 8.40 6.83
N GLY A 157 4.78 8.47 6.23
CA GLY A 157 5.80 7.46 6.51
C GLY A 157 7.19 7.84 6.03
N THR A 158 8.06 6.85 6.02
CA THR A 158 9.45 7.00 5.58
C THR A 158 9.79 6.00 4.48
N ILE A 159 10.64 6.43 3.55
CA ILE A 159 11.22 5.64 2.49
C ILE A 159 12.73 5.62 2.68
N TYR A 160 13.34 4.44 2.56
CA TYR A 160 14.80 4.27 2.54
C TYR A 160 15.24 3.66 1.22
N ARG A 161 16.14 4.36 0.51
CA ARG A 161 16.71 3.98 -0.79
C ARG A 161 18.11 3.39 -0.62
N PHE A 162 18.45 2.36 -1.39
CA PHE A 162 19.74 1.66 -1.33
C PHE A 162 20.15 1.10 -2.69
#